data_31a2b838c6741fecc2f3dfa4bd5bee9f
#
_entry.id   31a2b838c6741fecc2f3dfa4bd5bee9f
#
_cell.length_a   1.000
_cell.length_b   1.000
_cell.length_c   1.000
_cell.angle_alpha   90.00
_cell.angle_beta   90.00
_cell.angle_gamma   90.00
#
_symmetry.space_group_name_H-M   'P 1'
#
loop_
_entity.id
_entity.type
_entity.pdbx_description
1 polymer ?
#
loop_
_entity_poly.entity_id
_entity_poly.type
_entity_poly.pdbx_seq_one_letter_code
_entity_poly.pdbx_strand_id
1 'polypeptide(L)'
;MIQLAALVTDVGTSGPFVRVTLAAPTIAPGLAAGRFVLADLGDYLRALLFPARIEAQEFDVLVSPHHPAAALRPGIAVDLIGPLGQGFEIPAATDRLLLVASTAHLPVLLPLTHQKPGSAASLREKPGFSIALLLSAPTAADLYPIRLFPPAVEVTIVTTDGSAGHRGSPLDLFPDLVRWADCACIADDPATYPALAEIVREVRAGSGRRFVQALVVPPMACGVGACQGCAVSVVRGTKLACTDGPVFDLLELR
;
A
#
# COMPACT_ATOMS: atom_id res chain seq x y z
N MET A 1 13.62 14.50 -3.49
CA MET A 1 12.89 14.91 -2.26
C MET A 1 12.56 16.39 -2.38
N ILE A 2 11.31 16.77 -2.22
CA ILE A 2 10.78 18.13 -2.37
C ILE A 2 10.02 18.45 -1.09
N GLN A 3 10.11 19.70 -0.62
CA GLN A 3 9.24 20.23 0.42
C GLN A 3 8.26 21.22 -0.23
N LEU A 4 6.99 21.12 0.10
CA LEU A 4 5.90 21.90 -0.50
C LEU A 4 4.78 22.08 0.50
N ALA A 5 4.22 23.30 0.57
CA ALA A 5 2.92 23.53 1.20
C ALA A 5 1.80 23.10 0.23
N ALA A 6 1.25 21.92 0.47
CA ALA A 6 0.15 21.36 -0.34
C ALA A 6 -1.20 21.87 0.17
N LEU A 7 -2.08 22.26 -0.73
CA LEU A 7 -3.43 22.70 -0.37
C LEU A 7 -4.36 21.48 -0.25
N VAL A 8 -5.12 21.39 0.82
CA VAL A 8 -6.25 20.47 0.91
C VAL A 8 -7.36 20.99 0.00
N THR A 9 -7.69 20.25 -1.07
CA THR A 9 -8.69 20.66 -2.06
C THR A 9 -10.06 20.04 -1.79
N ASP A 10 -10.09 18.83 -1.23
CA ASP A 10 -11.33 18.15 -0.89
C ASP A 10 -11.15 17.23 0.32
N VAL A 11 -12.24 17.04 1.07
CA VAL A 11 -12.33 16.08 2.17
C VAL A 11 -13.68 15.36 2.09
N GLY A 12 -13.66 14.05 2.08
CA GLY A 12 -14.86 13.22 1.97
C GLY A 12 -14.69 11.88 2.66
N THR A 13 -15.54 10.93 2.34
CA THR A 13 -15.47 9.56 2.85
C THR A 13 -15.29 8.56 1.72
N SER A 14 -14.57 7.46 1.99
CA SER A 14 -14.41 6.34 1.06
C SER A 14 -14.40 5.04 1.86
N GLY A 15 -15.58 4.39 1.93
CA GLY A 15 -15.77 3.26 2.82
C GLY A 15 -15.55 3.64 4.29
N PRO A 16 -14.74 2.88 5.04
CA PRO A 16 -14.45 3.15 6.46
C PRO A 16 -13.42 4.28 6.67
N PHE A 17 -12.95 4.92 5.59
CA PHE A 17 -11.89 5.93 5.63
C PHE A 17 -12.41 7.35 5.41
N VAL A 18 -11.68 8.31 5.97
CA VAL A 18 -11.72 9.71 5.54
C VAL A 18 -10.75 9.88 4.37
N ARG A 19 -11.25 10.40 3.27
CA ARG A 19 -10.46 10.75 2.09
C ARG A 19 -10.06 12.23 2.18
N VAL A 20 -8.77 12.50 2.01
CA VAL A 20 -8.24 13.87 1.92
C VAL A 20 -7.49 14.00 0.60
N THR A 21 -7.89 14.97 -0.22
CA THR A 21 -7.23 15.30 -1.48
C THR A 21 -6.25 16.46 -1.28
N LEU A 22 -5.01 16.26 -1.72
CA LEU A 22 -3.90 17.20 -1.55
C LEU A 22 -3.36 17.62 -2.92
N ALA A 23 -3.46 18.92 -3.23
CA ALA A 23 -2.83 19.50 -4.41
C ALA A 23 -1.32 19.65 -4.18
N ALA A 24 -0.53 18.85 -4.89
CA ALA A 24 0.91 18.79 -4.74
C ALA A 24 1.60 18.53 -6.10
N PRO A 25 1.57 19.48 -7.05
CA PRO A 25 1.94 19.26 -8.45
C PRO A 25 3.38 18.85 -8.66
N THR A 26 4.30 19.18 -7.75
CA THR A 26 5.70 18.78 -7.82
C THR A 26 6.00 17.46 -7.14
N ILE A 27 5.13 16.99 -6.24
CA ILE A 27 5.28 15.74 -5.48
C ILE A 27 4.51 14.59 -6.17
N ALA A 28 3.26 14.85 -6.58
CA ALA A 28 2.33 13.85 -7.11
C ALA A 28 2.91 13.02 -8.28
N PRO A 29 3.63 13.59 -9.28
CA PRO A 29 4.19 12.80 -10.37
C PRO A 29 5.24 11.76 -9.96
N GLY A 30 5.87 11.97 -8.81
CA GLY A 30 6.86 11.04 -8.27
C GLY A 30 6.29 10.00 -7.29
N LEU A 31 5.01 10.05 -6.96
CA LEU A 31 4.35 9.09 -6.10
C LEU A 31 4.03 7.79 -6.85
N ALA A 32 3.99 6.70 -6.12
CA ALA A 32 3.57 5.38 -6.58
C ALA A 32 3.04 4.58 -5.38
N ALA A 33 2.40 3.45 -5.62
CA ALA A 33 1.99 2.52 -4.56
C ALA A 33 3.19 2.16 -3.67
N GLY A 34 3.05 2.35 -2.36
CA GLY A 34 4.11 2.09 -1.38
C GLY A 34 5.12 3.23 -1.21
N ARG A 35 5.17 4.25 -2.08
CA ARG A 35 5.88 5.50 -1.78
C ARG A 35 5.02 6.40 -0.90
N PHE A 36 5.62 7.31 -0.15
CA PHE A 36 4.91 8.09 0.86
C PHE A 36 5.37 9.56 0.88
N VAL A 37 4.63 10.36 1.62
CA VAL A 37 5.00 11.70 2.05
C VAL A 37 4.98 11.80 3.56
N LEU A 38 5.76 12.71 4.13
CA LEU A 38 5.67 13.13 5.52
C LEU A 38 4.95 14.47 5.60
N ALA A 39 3.84 14.53 6.32
CA ALA A 39 2.96 15.69 6.50
C ALA A 39 3.13 16.30 7.88
N ASP A 40 3.28 17.62 7.96
CA ASP A 40 3.20 18.36 9.21
C ASP A 40 1.74 18.58 9.57
N LEU A 41 1.27 17.92 10.62
CA LEU A 41 -0.09 18.01 11.13
C LEU A 41 -0.16 18.69 12.50
N GLY A 42 0.92 19.34 12.91
CA GLY A 42 1.03 20.06 14.18
C GLY A 42 1.52 19.20 15.35
N ASP A 43 1.90 17.95 15.10
CA ASP A 43 2.53 17.07 16.09
C ASP A 43 4.06 17.20 16.07
N TYR A 44 4.74 16.64 17.11
CA TYR A 44 6.21 16.63 17.19
C TYR A 44 6.88 15.90 16.02
N LEU A 45 6.22 14.87 15.48
CA LEU A 45 6.68 14.12 14.32
C LEU A 45 5.70 14.30 13.17
N ARG A 46 6.23 14.42 11.97
CA ARG A 46 5.41 14.42 10.75
C ARG A 46 4.67 13.10 10.61
N ALA A 47 3.41 13.19 10.23
CA ALA A 47 2.60 12.02 9.91
C ALA A 47 3.00 11.43 8.57
N LEU A 48 3.08 10.11 8.50
CA LEU A 48 3.34 9.38 7.27
C LEU A 48 2.03 9.15 6.53
N LEU A 49 1.97 9.58 5.26
CA LEU A 49 0.79 9.43 4.42
C LEU A 49 1.14 8.70 3.11
N PHE A 50 0.38 7.64 2.81
CA PHE A 50 0.47 6.92 1.56
C PHE A 50 -0.62 7.39 0.58
N PRO A 51 -0.30 7.54 -0.71
CA PRO A 51 -1.31 7.84 -1.71
C PRO A 51 -2.20 6.63 -1.95
N ALA A 52 -3.51 6.87 -2.01
CA ALA A 52 -4.52 5.88 -2.41
C ALA A 52 -5.01 6.09 -3.84
N ARG A 53 -4.95 7.33 -4.34
CA ARG A 53 -5.15 7.72 -5.73
C ARG A 53 -4.11 8.75 -6.10
N ILE A 54 -3.58 8.67 -7.31
CA ILE A 54 -2.54 9.58 -7.81
C ILE A 54 -3.00 10.17 -9.14
N GLU A 55 -3.00 11.49 -9.22
CA GLU A 55 -3.25 12.26 -10.43
C GLU A 55 -2.03 13.16 -10.75
N ALA A 56 -2.04 13.84 -11.88
CA ALA A 56 -0.88 14.62 -12.32
C ALA A 56 -0.48 15.75 -11.35
N GLN A 57 -1.44 16.35 -10.65
CA GLN A 57 -1.20 17.52 -9.79
C GLN A 57 -1.67 17.33 -8.36
N GLU A 58 -2.37 16.24 -8.07
CA GLU A 58 -2.95 15.95 -6.76
C GLU A 58 -2.92 14.46 -6.44
N PHE A 59 -3.09 14.13 -5.19
CA PHE A 59 -3.29 12.75 -4.75
C PHE A 59 -4.25 12.69 -3.58
N ASP A 60 -4.95 11.55 -3.47
CA ASP A 60 -5.79 11.26 -2.31
C ASP A 60 -5.01 10.41 -1.31
N VAL A 61 -5.24 10.68 -0.04
CA VAL A 61 -4.91 9.76 1.05
C VAL A 61 -6.20 9.26 1.69
N LEU A 62 -6.23 7.99 2.06
CA LEU A 62 -7.32 7.39 2.83
C LEU A 62 -6.79 7.07 4.23
N VAL A 63 -7.35 7.72 5.22
CA VAL A 63 -6.91 7.59 6.61
C VAL A 63 -8.06 7.14 7.50
N SER A 64 -7.73 6.46 8.61
CA SER A 64 -8.71 6.16 9.66
C SER A 64 -9.38 7.44 10.15
N PRO A 65 -10.66 7.43 10.54
CA PRO A 65 -11.33 8.58 11.16
C PRO A 65 -10.62 9.13 12.41
N HIS A 66 -9.79 8.33 13.07
CA HIS A 66 -9.00 8.73 14.25
C HIS A 66 -7.61 9.27 13.90
N HIS A 67 -7.20 9.24 12.63
CA HIS A 67 -5.91 9.76 12.20
C HIS A 67 -5.93 11.30 12.19
N PRO A 68 -4.85 12.01 12.60
CA PRO A 68 -4.82 13.48 12.64
C PRO A 68 -5.20 14.14 11.31
N ALA A 69 -4.83 13.56 10.18
CA ALA A 69 -5.21 14.06 8.85
C ALA A 69 -6.73 14.05 8.58
N ALA A 70 -7.52 13.25 9.31
CA ALA A 70 -8.98 13.24 9.18
C ALA A 70 -9.64 14.55 9.67
N ALA A 71 -8.93 15.33 10.47
CA ALA A 71 -9.38 16.64 10.95
C ALA A 71 -9.12 17.78 9.96
N LEU A 72 -8.38 17.54 8.88
CA LEU A 72 -8.11 18.54 7.85
C LEU A 72 -9.40 19.03 7.19
N ARG A 73 -9.35 20.25 6.63
CA ARG A 73 -10.48 20.87 5.93
C ARG A 73 -10.00 21.49 4.61
N PRO A 74 -10.85 21.57 3.58
CA PRO A 74 -10.52 22.26 2.35
C PRO A 74 -10.06 23.70 2.62
N GLY A 75 -9.02 24.13 1.89
CA GLY A 75 -8.40 25.44 2.06
C GLY A 75 -7.23 25.50 3.05
N ILE A 76 -7.01 24.45 3.84
CA ILE A 76 -5.83 24.37 4.72
C ILE A 76 -4.59 23.99 3.91
N ALA A 77 -3.47 24.66 4.17
CA ALA A 77 -2.16 24.27 3.64
C ALA A 77 -1.45 23.32 4.62
N VAL A 78 -0.91 22.22 4.09
CA VAL A 78 -0.16 21.22 4.84
C VAL A 78 1.27 21.15 4.29
N ASP A 79 2.26 21.32 5.15
CA ASP A 79 3.66 21.19 4.72
C ASP A 79 4.02 19.71 4.54
N LEU A 80 4.36 19.35 3.29
CA LEU A 80 4.71 18.00 2.88
C LEU A 80 6.18 17.88 2.51
N ILE A 81 6.79 16.76 2.87
CA ILE A 81 8.09 16.33 2.35
C ILE A 81 7.88 15.03 1.57
N GLY A 82 8.28 14.99 0.31
CA GLY A 82 8.14 13.81 -0.53
C GLY A 82 8.60 14.05 -1.97
N PRO A 83 8.40 13.09 -2.87
CA PRO A 83 8.06 11.69 -2.58
C PRO A 83 9.23 10.97 -1.90
N LEU A 84 8.93 10.07 -0.98
CA LEU A 84 9.91 9.33 -0.18
C LEU A 84 9.73 7.81 -0.37
N GLY A 85 10.78 7.06 -0.03
CA GLY A 85 10.79 5.60 -0.03
C GLY A 85 10.81 4.97 -1.42
N GLN A 86 10.87 3.64 -1.40
CA GLN A 86 10.78 2.77 -2.58
C GLN A 86 9.40 2.12 -2.61
N GLY A 87 8.70 2.23 -3.73
CA GLY A 87 7.37 1.63 -3.92
C GLY A 87 7.41 0.16 -4.34
N PHE A 88 6.22 -0.38 -4.56
CA PHE A 88 6.07 -1.70 -5.18
C PHE A 88 6.58 -1.66 -6.63
N GLU A 89 7.33 -2.67 -7.00
CA GLU A 89 7.84 -2.86 -8.36
C GLU A 89 7.11 -4.03 -9.01
N ILE A 90 6.36 -3.75 -10.07
CA ILE A 90 5.67 -4.79 -10.84
C ILE A 90 6.49 -5.07 -12.10
N PRO A 91 7.10 -6.27 -12.22
CA PRO A 91 7.86 -6.62 -13.42
C PRO A 91 6.98 -6.54 -14.68
N ALA A 92 7.55 -6.06 -15.78
CA ALA A 92 6.82 -5.93 -17.06
C ALA A 92 6.31 -7.28 -17.60
N ALA A 93 6.94 -8.39 -17.20
CA ALA A 93 6.52 -9.74 -17.55
C ALA A 93 5.29 -10.24 -16.76
N THR A 94 4.84 -9.51 -15.72
CA THR A 94 3.70 -9.91 -14.90
C THR A 94 2.41 -9.95 -15.72
N ASP A 95 1.72 -11.07 -15.71
CA ASP A 95 0.37 -11.23 -16.26
C ASP A 95 -0.67 -11.34 -15.14
N ARG A 96 -0.27 -11.92 -14.00
CA ARG A 96 -1.15 -12.21 -12.85
C ARG A 96 -0.60 -11.54 -11.61
N LEU A 97 -1.22 -10.44 -11.21
CA LEU A 97 -0.85 -9.67 -10.02
C LEU A 97 -1.77 -10.04 -8.85
N LEU A 98 -1.18 -10.51 -7.76
CA LEU A 98 -1.86 -10.73 -6.49
C LEU A 98 -1.64 -9.54 -5.56
N LEU A 99 -2.72 -8.98 -5.05
CA LEU A 99 -2.72 -8.00 -3.98
C LEU A 99 -3.26 -8.66 -2.70
N VAL A 100 -2.61 -8.47 -1.58
CA VAL A 100 -3.05 -8.99 -0.28
C VAL A 100 -3.07 -7.85 0.73
N ALA A 101 -4.23 -7.58 1.32
CA ALA A 101 -4.36 -6.51 2.30
C ALA A 101 -5.41 -6.83 3.36
N SER A 102 -5.16 -6.40 4.60
CA SER A 102 -6.27 -6.08 5.50
C SER A 102 -6.87 -4.73 5.12
N THR A 103 -8.14 -4.50 5.45
CA THR A 103 -8.80 -3.21 5.14
C THR A 103 -7.98 -2.03 5.65
N ALA A 104 -7.39 -2.12 6.86
CA ALA A 104 -6.60 -1.04 7.44
C ALA A 104 -5.39 -0.61 6.58
N HIS A 105 -4.77 -1.55 5.85
CA HIS A 105 -3.58 -1.31 5.03
C HIS A 105 -3.88 -1.21 3.53
N LEU A 106 -5.12 -1.50 3.12
CA LEU A 106 -5.57 -1.46 1.73
C LEU A 106 -5.23 -0.15 0.99
N PRO A 107 -5.34 1.05 1.62
CA PRO A 107 -5.09 2.32 0.92
C PRO A 107 -3.75 2.36 0.17
N VAL A 108 -2.72 1.68 0.68
CA VAL A 108 -1.38 1.67 0.07
C VAL A 108 -1.35 0.91 -1.26
N LEU A 109 -2.22 -0.09 -1.44
CA LEU A 109 -2.32 -0.91 -2.65
C LEU A 109 -3.32 -0.38 -3.68
N LEU A 110 -4.22 0.54 -3.30
CA LEU A 110 -5.23 1.08 -4.21
C LEU A 110 -4.67 1.68 -5.51
N PRO A 111 -3.52 2.38 -5.53
CA PRO A 111 -2.96 2.87 -6.79
C PRO A 111 -2.68 1.75 -7.80
N LEU A 112 -2.36 0.53 -7.35
CA LEU A 112 -2.16 -0.62 -8.23
C LEU A 112 -3.48 -1.10 -8.87
N THR A 113 -4.63 -0.85 -8.21
CA THR A 113 -5.95 -1.21 -8.75
C THR A 113 -6.50 -0.17 -9.72
N HIS A 114 -6.05 1.09 -9.65
CA HIS A 114 -6.59 2.25 -10.39
C HIS A 114 -5.64 2.79 -11.48
N GLN A 115 -4.61 2.05 -11.87
CA GLN A 115 -3.70 2.50 -12.94
C GLN A 115 -4.49 2.82 -14.21
N LYS A 116 -4.39 4.08 -14.68
CA LYS A 116 -5.07 4.54 -15.90
C LYS A 116 -4.37 3.97 -17.15
N PRO A 117 -5.15 3.62 -18.21
CA PRO A 117 -4.59 3.35 -19.52
C PRO A 117 -3.73 4.55 -19.99
N GLY A 118 -2.59 4.27 -20.64
CA GLY A 118 -1.74 5.31 -21.25
C GLY A 118 -0.69 5.96 -20.34
N SER A 119 -0.60 5.59 -19.05
CA SER A 119 0.60 5.92 -18.28
C SER A 119 1.75 4.99 -18.69
N ALA A 120 3.01 5.47 -18.67
CA ALA A 120 4.19 4.67 -19.01
C ALA A 120 4.35 3.36 -18.19
N ALA A 121 3.50 3.17 -17.20
CA ALA A 121 3.43 2.02 -16.29
C ALA A 121 2.07 1.29 -16.34
N SER A 122 1.22 1.51 -17.37
CA SER A 122 -0.11 0.87 -17.42
C SER A 122 -0.01 -0.59 -17.84
N LEU A 123 0.05 -1.47 -16.84
CA LEU A 123 -0.03 -2.93 -17.05
C LEU A 123 -1.42 -3.37 -17.57
N ARG A 124 -2.47 -2.56 -17.36
CA ARG A 124 -3.86 -2.89 -17.74
C ARG A 124 -4.12 -2.95 -19.25
N GLU A 125 -3.29 -2.36 -20.07
CA GLU A 125 -3.39 -2.45 -21.53
C GLU A 125 -2.78 -3.74 -22.07
N LYS A 126 -2.07 -4.51 -21.22
CA LYS A 126 -1.48 -5.78 -21.61
C LYS A 126 -2.58 -6.83 -21.75
N PRO A 127 -2.79 -7.42 -22.94
CA PRO A 127 -3.74 -8.52 -23.12
C PRO A 127 -3.43 -9.65 -22.14
N GLY A 128 -4.44 -10.10 -21.39
CA GLY A 128 -4.30 -11.20 -20.42
C GLY A 128 -3.83 -10.77 -19.03
N PHE A 129 -3.56 -9.49 -18.78
CA PHE A 129 -3.25 -9.01 -17.43
C PHE A 129 -4.47 -9.06 -16.51
N SER A 130 -4.31 -9.65 -15.34
CA SER A 130 -5.35 -9.80 -14.33
C SER A 130 -4.86 -9.42 -12.94
N ILE A 131 -5.77 -8.89 -12.13
CA ILE A 131 -5.51 -8.52 -10.73
C ILE A 131 -6.48 -9.30 -9.84
N ALA A 132 -5.94 -10.06 -8.89
CA ALA A 132 -6.68 -10.65 -7.79
C ALA A 132 -6.33 -9.90 -6.49
N LEU A 133 -7.34 -9.54 -5.71
CA LEU A 133 -7.19 -8.93 -4.39
C LEU A 133 -7.75 -9.86 -3.33
N LEU A 134 -6.90 -10.31 -2.42
CA LEU A 134 -7.31 -10.96 -1.17
C LEU A 134 -7.45 -9.88 -0.09
N LEU A 135 -8.71 -9.55 0.25
CA LEU A 135 -9.04 -8.52 1.21
C LEU A 135 -9.54 -9.13 2.50
N SER A 136 -8.92 -8.80 3.61
CA SER A 136 -9.34 -9.27 4.93
C SER A 136 -9.83 -8.15 5.85
N ALA A 137 -10.77 -8.50 6.72
CA ALA A 137 -11.29 -7.63 7.79
C ALA A 137 -11.75 -8.45 8.99
N PRO A 138 -11.88 -7.86 10.19
CA PRO A 138 -12.51 -8.53 11.33
C PRO A 138 -13.95 -8.95 11.03
N THR A 139 -14.75 -8.03 10.48
CA THR A 139 -16.17 -8.22 10.15
C THR A 139 -16.54 -7.62 8.80
N ALA A 140 -17.73 -7.94 8.29
CA ALA A 140 -18.27 -7.35 7.06
C ALA A 140 -18.44 -5.81 7.16
N ALA A 141 -18.68 -5.27 8.34
CA ALA A 141 -18.84 -3.83 8.56
C ALA A 141 -17.52 -3.05 8.39
N ASP A 142 -16.40 -3.73 8.62
CA ASP A 142 -15.06 -3.15 8.51
C ASP A 142 -14.51 -3.18 7.07
N LEU A 143 -15.21 -3.87 6.15
CA LEU A 143 -14.73 -4.03 4.77
C LEU A 143 -14.77 -2.72 3.98
N TYR A 144 -13.74 -2.52 3.17
CA TYR A 144 -13.79 -1.52 2.11
C TYR A 144 -14.81 -1.94 1.04
N PRO A 145 -15.73 -1.05 0.60
CA PRO A 145 -16.82 -1.43 -0.29
C PRO A 145 -16.34 -1.93 -1.66
N ILE A 146 -16.74 -3.15 -2.04
CA ILE A 146 -16.32 -3.79 -3.30
C ILE A 146 -16.66 -2.92 -4.51
N ARG A 147 -17.80 -2.22 -4.50
CA ARG A 147 -18.25 -1.34 -5.59
C ARG A 147 -17.28 -0.18 -5.90
N LEU A 148 -16.33 0.09 -5.00
CA LEU A 148 -15.31 1.13 -5.20
C LEU A 148 -14.05 0.61 -5.91
N PHE A 149 -13.92 -0.70 -6.11
CA PHE A 149 -12.86 -1.26 -6.95
C PHE A 149 -13.25 -1.21 -8.43
N PRO A 150 -12.27 -1.06 -9.32
CA PRO A 150 -12.51 -1.24 -10.75
C PRO A 150 -13.04 -2.64 -11.05
N PRO A 151 -13.98 -2.80 -12.01
CA PRO A 151 -14.57 -4.10 -12.36
C PRO A 151 -13.56 -5.19 -12.79
N ALA A 152 -12.36 -4.77 -13.20
CA ALA A 152 -11.29 -5.68 -13.63
C ALA A 152 -10.48 -6.27 -12.46
N VAL A 153 -10.80 -5.93 -11.22
CA VAL A 153 -10.16 -6.50 -10.01
C VAL A 153 -11.06 -7.60 -9.46
N GLU A 154 -10.55 -8.82 -9.43
CA GLU A 154 -11.23 -9.95 -8.78
C GLU A 154 -10.97 -9.86 -7.25
N VAL A 155 -12.03 -9.68 -6.47
CA VAL A 155 -11.92 -9.50 -5.02
C VAL A 155 -12.37 -10.75 -4.30
N THR A 156 -11.46 -11.37 -3.56
CA THR A 156 -11.74 -12.44 -2.61
C THR A 156 -11.76 -11.88 -1.20
N ILE A 157 -12.85 -12.08 -0.47
CA ILE A 157 -13.05 -11.57 0.89
C ILE A 157 -12.82 -12.65 1.92
N VAL A 158 -12.13 -12.28 3.00
CA VAL A 158 -11.97 -13.07 4.22
C VAL A 158 -12.41 -12.22 5.41
N THR A 159 -13.31 -12.75 6.25
CA THR A 159 -13.63 -12.14 7.55
C THR A 159 -13.39 -13.12 8.69
N THR A 160 -12.83 -12.60 9.77
CA THR A 160 -12.50 -13.44 10.93
C THR A 160 -13.75 -14.09 11.52
N ASP A 161 -14.86 -13.34 11.56
CA ASP A 161 -16.14 -13.81 12.11
C ASP A 161 -17.01 -14.59 11.12
N GLY A 162 -16.67 -14.57 9.82
CA GLY A 162 -17.43 -15.22 8.74
C GLY A 162 -18.67 -14.43 8.30
N SER A 163 -18.79 -13.16 8.66
CA SER A 163 -19.93 -12.32 8.26
C SER A 163 -19.94 -11.95 6.77
N ALA A 164 -18.80 -12.10 6.08
CA ALA A 164 -18.70 -12.00 4.62
C ALA A 164 -17.54 -12.84 4.08
N GLY A 165 -17.74 -13.46 2.91
CA GLY A 165 -16.72 -14.25 2.22
C GLY A 165 -16.29 -15.51 3.00
N HIS A 166 -15.00 -15.83 2.92
CA HIS A 166 -14.41 -16.95 3.65
C HIS A 166 -14.28 -16.59 5.13
N ARG A 167 -14.66 -17.51 6.01
CA ARG A 167 -14.46 -17.37 7.47
C ARG A 167 -13.06 -17.88 7.82
N GLY A 168 -12.22 -17.03 8.40
CA GLY A 168 -10.89 -17.45 8.86
C GLY A 168 -9.83 -16.39 8.67
N SER A 169 -8.68 -16.81 8.16
CA SER A 169 -7.49 -15.99 7.94
C SER A 169 -7.17 -15.87 6.44
N PRO A 170 -6.55 -14.77 5.98
CA PRO A 170 -5.96 -14.71 4.64
C PRO A 170 -5.00 -15.86 4.34
N LEU A 171 -4.34 -16.41 5.37
CA LEU A 171 -3.43 -17.55 5.24
C LEU A 171 -4.10 -18.80 4.67
N ASP A 172 -5.42 -18.96 4.87
CA ASP A 172 -6.16 -20.14 4.40
C ASP A 172 -6.26 -20.19 2.87
N LEU A 173 -6.34 -19.02 2.22
CA LEU A 173 -6.51 -18.91 0.76
C LEU A 173 -5.21 -18.50 0.04
N PHE A 174 -4.24 -17.97 0.78
CA PHE A 174 -2.99 -17.48 0.22
C PHE A 174 -2.18 -18.53 -0.56
N PRO A 175 -2.10 -19.82 -0.14
CA PRO A 175 -1.33 -20.83 -0.88
C PRO A 175 -1.77 -21.01 -2.34
N ASP A 176 -3.06 -21.00 -2.61
CA ASP A 176 -3.58 -21.17 -3.97
C ASP A 176 -3.41 -19.89 -4.80
N LEU A 177 -3.65 -18.73 -4.19
CA LEU A 177 -3.50 -17.44 -4.85
C LEU A 177 -2.02 -17.14 -5.20
N VAL A 178 -1.08 -17.48 -4.32
CA VAL A 178 0.35 -17.24 -4.59
C VAL A 178 0.89 -18.23 -5.63
N ARG A 179 0.31 -19.44 -5.77
CA ARG A 179 0.61 -20.34 -6.90
C ARG A 179 0.19 -19.77 -8.23
N TRP A 180 -0.97 -19.12 -8.25
CA TRP A 180 -1.52 -18.52 -9.45
C TRP A 180 -0.73 -17.27 -9.89
N ALA A 181 -0.20 -16.47 -8.96
CA ALA A 181 0.41 -15.17 -9.22
C ALA A 181 1.78 -15.25 -9.90
N ASP A 182 2.12 -14.24 -10.68
CA ASP A 182 3.47 -13.98 -11.21
C ASP A 182 4.20 -12.94 -10.37
N CYS A 183 3.46 -12.10 -9.64
CA CYS A 183 3.95 -11.12 -8.68
C CYS A 183 2.91 -10.91 -7.58
N ALA A 184 3.33 -10.74 -6.34
CA ALA A 184 2.44 -10.44 -5.22
C ALA A 184 2.90 -9.22 -4.42
N CYS A 185 1.94 -8.36 -4.07
CA CYS A 185 2.15 -7.17 -3.24
C CYS A 185 1.29 -7.27 -1.97
N ILE A 186 1.92 -7.18 -0.82
CA ILE A 186 1.29 -7.37 0.49
C ILE A 186 1.36 -6.09 1.31
N ALA A 187 0.22 -5.65 1.83
CA ALA A 187 0.10 -4.60 2.83
C ALA A 187 -0.82 -5.09 3.95
N ASP A 188 -0.23 -5.66 4.98
CA ASP A 188 -0.93 -6.24 6.12
C ASP A 188 -0.15 -6.01 7.41
N ASP A 189 -0.67 -6.53 8.53
CA ASP A 189 0.07 -6.54 9.79
C ASP A 189 1.39 -7.32 9.63
N PRO A 190 2.55 -6.71 9.93
CA PRO A 190 3.84 -7.39 9.86
C PRO A 190 3.91 -8.69 10.65
N ALA A 191 3.08 -8.88 11.66
CA ALA A 191 2.99 -10.13 12.43
C ALA A 191 2.57 -11.34 11.56
N THR A 192 1.91 -11.10 10.41
CA THR A 192 1.50 -12.17 9.47
C THR A 192 2.63 -12.59 8.52
N TYR A 193 3.65 -11.75 8.34
CA TYR A 193 4.69 -11.93 7.32
C TYR A 193 5.52 -13.20 7.48
N PRO A 194 5.91 -13.65 8.70
CA PRO A 194 6.64 -14.91 8.84
C PRO A 194 5.86 -16.11 8.29
N ALA A 195 4.55 -16.20 8.58
CA ALA A 195 3.71 -17.28 8.08
C ALA A 195 3.52 -17.22 6.55
N LEU A 196 3.30 -16.02 6.01
CA LEU A 196 3.21 -15.81 4.55
C LEU A 196 4.53 -16.19 3.85
N ALA A 197 5.68 -15.82 4.44
CA ALA A 197 6.99 -16.17 3.90
C ALA A 197 7.24 -17.68 3.89
N GLU A 198 6.76 -18.41 4.91
CA GLU A 198 6.86 -19.86 4.98
C GLU A 198 6.04 -20.53 3.87
N ILE A 199 4.79 -20.11 3.68
CA ILE A 199 3.96 -20.58 2.58
C ILE A 199 4.63 -20.33 1.22
N VAL A 200 5.21 -19.13 1.01
CA VAL A 200 5.90 -18.83 -0.26
C VAL A 200 7.09 -19.77 -0.48
N ARG A 201 7.89 -20.07 0.55
CA ARG A 201 9.02 -21.00 0.43
C ARG A 201 8.58 -22.41 0.07
N GLU A 202 7.45 -22.87 0.62
CA GLU A 202 6.89 -24.21 0.34
C GLU A 202 6.28 -24.29 -1.06
N VAL A 203 5.48 -23.30 -1.42
CA VAL A 203 4.64 -23.33 -2.64
C VAL A 203 5.40 -22.89 -3.89
N ARG A 204 6.38 -22.00 -3.74
CA ARG A 204 7.13 -21.35 -4.83
C ARG A 204 8.64 -21.44 -4.60
N ALA A 205 9.14 -22.64 -4.25
CA ALA A 205 10.56 -22.90 -4.12
C ALA A 205 11.32 -22.42 -5.37
N GLY A 206 12.33 -21.56 -5.18
CA GLY A 206 13.11 -20.99 -6.29
C GLY A 206 12.48 -19.79 -6.99
N SER A 207 11.41 -19.19 -6.44
CA SER A 207 10.89 -17.91 -6.95
C SER A 207 11.99 -16.85 -6.97
N GLY A 208 11.98 -16.02 -8.02
CA GLY A 208 12.93 -14.93 -8.19
C GLY A 208 12.84 -13.86 -7.09
N ARG A 209 13.87 -13.02 -6.99
CA ARG A 209 13.85 -11.89 -6.06
C ARG A 209 12.63 -10.99 -6.33
N ARG A 210 12.05 -10.46 -5.23
CA ARG A 210 10.87 -9.57 -5.26
C ARG A 210 9.62 -10.18 -5.91
N PHE A 211 9.54 -11.51 -5.96
CA PHE A 211 8.31 -12.18 -6.37
C PHE A 211 7.15 -11.82 -5.43
N VAL A 212 7.40 -11.81 -4.13
CA VAL A 212 6.45 -11.30 -3.12
C VAL A 212 7.07 -10.13 -2.39
N GLN A 213 6.41 -8.99 -2.47
CA GLN A 213 6.84 -7.75 -1.83
C GLN A 213 5.89 -7.38 -0.70
N ALA A 214 6.43 -6.97 0.43
CA ALA A 214 5.67 -6.64 1.63
C ALA A 214 5.99 -5.23 2.13
N LEU A 215 4.95 -4.52 2.56
CA LEU A 215 5.05 -3.20 3.16
C LEU A 215 5.42 -3.30 4.64
N VAL A 216 6.50 -2.65 5.07
CA VAL A 216 6.91 -2.58 6.48
C VAL A 216 7.03 -1.11 6.90
N VAL A 217 6.20 -0.68 7.81
CA VAL A 217 6.09 0.73 8.24
C VAL A 217 6.47 0.88 9.72
N PRO A 218 7.77 0.90 10.04
CA PRO A 218 8.22 1.27 11.39
C PRO A 218 8.05 2.78 11.60
N PRO A 219 8.18 3.30 12.83
CA PRO A 219 8.22 4.73 13.08
C PRO A 219 9.27 5.45 12.23
N MET A 220 8.86 6.48 11.49
CA MET A 220 9.74 7.24 10.57
C MET A 220 9.76 8.71 10.93
N ALA A 221 10.77 9.14 11.70
CA ALA A 221 10.88 10.53 12.13
C ALA A 221 11.47 11.46 11.06
N CYS A 222 12.57 11.07 10.39
CA CYS A 222 13.30 11.97 9.48
C CYS A 222 12.98 11.75 8.00
N GLY A 223 12.58 10.55 7.58
CA GLY A 223 12.28 10.20 6.18
C GLY A 223 13.50 10.12 5.23
N VAL A 224 14.72 10.39 5.73
CA VAL A 224 15.93 10.57 4.90
C VAL A 224 17.13 9.71 5.35
N GLY A 225 16.90 8.72 6.21
CA GLY A 225 17.95 7.80 6.67
C GLY A 225 18.86 8.36 7.77
N ALA A 226 18.71 9.62 8.21
CA ALA A 226 19.62 10.26 9.12
C ALA A 226 19.48 9.76 10.58
N CYS A 227 18.25 9.54 11.06
CA CYS A 227 17.99 9.16 12.47
C CYS A 227 18.11 7.66 12.74
N GLN A 228 18.10 6.83 11.72
CA GLN A 228 18.11 5.35 11.77
C GLN A 228 16.95 4.72 12.58
N GLY A 229 15.95 5.50 12.99
CA GLY A 229 14.81 5.03 13.79
C GLY A 229 13.88 4.06 13.04
N CYS A 230 13.94 4.03 11.69
CA CYS A 230 13.13 3.15 10.85
C CYS A 230 13.90 1.89 10.40
N ALA A 231 14.83 1.40 11.22
CA ALA A 231 15.62 0.22 10.93
C ALA A 231 14.76 -1.05 10.87
N VAL A 232 14.91 -1.83 9.80
CA VAL A 232 14.24 -3.11 9.56
C VAL A 232 15.30 -4.21 9.44
N SER A 233 15.13 -5.27 10.23
CA SER A 233 16.03 -6.43 10.17
C SER A 233 15.73 -7.25 8.92
N VAL A 234 16.76 -7.54 8.14
CA VAL A 234 16.69 -8.37 6.95
C VAL A 234 17.75 -9.48 7.00
N VAL A 235 17.65 -10.47 6.13
CA VAL A 235 18.60 -11.61 6.08
C VAL A 235 20.06 -11.17 5.98
N ARG A 236 20.33 -10.05 5.28
CA ARG A 236 21.70 -9.53 5.09
C ARG A 236 21.92 -8.23 5.84
N GLY A 237 21.57 -8.17 7.14
CA GLY A 237 21.82 -7.03 8.01
C GLY A 237 20.59 -6.17 8.27
N THR A 238 20.74 -4.87 8.19
CA THR A 238 19.68 -3.89 8.48
C THR A 238 19.50 -2.95 7.30
N LYS A 239 18.24 -2.64 6.99
CA LYS A 239 17.84 -1.64 5.99
C LYS A 239 16.99 -0.56 6.65
N LEU A 240 16.95 0.63 6.05
CA LEU A 240 16.12 1.73 6.55
C LEU A 240 14.84 1.84 5.72
N ALA A 241 13.69 1.72 6.37
CA ALA A 241 12.41 1.73 5.66
C ALA A 241 12.16 3.05 4.89
N CYS A 242 12.71 4.17 5.34
CA CYS A 242 12.50 5.45 4.67
C CYS A 242 13.33 5.63 3.39
N THR A 243 14.45 4.89 3.20
CA THR A 243 15.33 5.01 2.04
C THR A 243 15.40 3.73 1.20
N ASP A 244 15.47 2.56 1.86
CA ASP A 244 15.61 1.26 1.21
C ASP A 244 14.27 0.55 1.02
N GLY A 245 13.25 0.98 1.77
CA GLY A 245 11.86 0.52 1.76
C GLY A 245 10.90 1.70 1.55
N PRO A 246 9.68 1.65 2.05
CA PRO A 246 9.10 0.68 3.01
C PRO A 246 8.67 -0.66 2.39
N VAL A 247 8.80 -0.83 1.08
CA VAL A 247 8.48 -2.08 0.39
C VAL A 247 9.74 -2.94 0.27
N PHE A 248 9.68 -4.14 0.84
CA PHE A 248 10.78 -5.10 0.86
C PHE A 248 10.39 -6.42 0.20
N ASP A 249 11.37 -7.21 -0.22
CA ASP A 249 11.16 -8.61 -0.55
C ASP A 249 10.74 -9.35 0.73
N LEU A 250 9.57 -10.01 0.71
CA LEU A 250 9.05 -10.73 1.87
C LEU A 250 10.04 -11.76 2.40
N LEU A 251 10.76 -12.44 1.50
CA LEU A 251 11.70 -13.50 1.87
C LEU A 251 13.02 -12.97 2.46
N GLU A 252 13.29 -11.66 2.35
CA GLU A 252 14.43 -11.02 2.99
C GLU A 252 14.11 -10.52 4.42
N LEU A 253 12.84 -10.43 4.83
CA LEU A 253 12.43 -9.99 6.18
C LEU A 253 12.74 -11.05 7.24
N ARG A 254 13.02 -10.57 8.49
CA ARG A 254 13.32 -11.41 9.67
C ARG A 254 12.39 -11.10 10.82
#